data_b15aaae0303757cae1d0207b9b58b483
#
_entry.id   b15aaae0303757cae1d0207b9b58b483
#
_cell.length_a   1.000
_cell.length_b   1.000
_cell.length_c   1.000
_cell.angle_alpha   90.00
_cell.angle_beta   90.00
_cell.angle_gamma   90.00
#
_symmetry.space_group_name_H-M   'P 1'
#
loop_
_entity.id
_entity.type
_entity.pdbx_description
1 polymer ?
#
loop_
_entity_poly.entity_id
_entity_poly.type
_entity_poly.pdbx_seq_one_letter_code
_entity_poly.pdbx_strand_id
1 'polypeptide(L)'
;KNIEVFSEMHRYIPYLAKNAGFTKIGEKVVQHRKREFGESKFGMSRFVNGYLDLMTLWFLNKFGKQPMHFFGLVGSVMFILGFVAIVVVGAMKLYALSHGVAAMLVGVNPYFHLSILMMILGCMLFLAGFLGELIIRNSNERNNYLIREEIGLN
;
A
#
# COMPACT_ATOMS: atom_id res chain seq x y z
N LYS A 1 -25.37 8.86 5.66
CA LYS A 1 -24.60 8.51 6.88
C LYS A 1 -23.72 7.25 6.72
N ASN A 2 -23.74 6.61 5.57
CA ASN A 2 -23.10 5.31 5.34
C ASN A 2 -21.77 5.39 4.57
N ILE A 3 -21.25 6.59 4.34
CA ILE A 3 -19.98 6.82 3.64
C ILE A 3 -19.13 7.71 4.53
N GLU A 4 -18.00 7.19 4.97
CA GLU A 4 -17.00 7.96 5.70
C GLU A 4 -16.08 8.67 4.72
N VAL A 5 -15.99 9.98 4.86
CA VAL A 5 -15.16 10.84 4.02
C VAL A 5 -14.09 11.46 4.89
N PHE A 6 -12.85 11.03 4.73
CA PHE A 6 -11.69 11.55 5.45
C PHE A 6 -10.95 12.59 4.61
N SER A 7 -10.56 13.71 5.24
CA SER A 7 -9.69 14.73 4.64
C SER A 7 -10.18 15.26 3.28
N GLU A 8 -9.31 15.31 2.29
CA GLU A 8 -9.59 15.81 0.92
C GLU A 8 -10.41 14.83 0.04
N MET A 9 -10.86 13.70 0.60
CA MET A 9 -11.61 12.67 -0.14
C MET A 9 -13.02 13.11 -0.59
N HIS A 10 -13.47 14.31 -0.18
CA HIS A 10 -14.73 14.87 -0.66
C HIS A 10 -14.84 14.96 -2.19
N ARG A 11 -13.71 14.99 -2.90
CA ARG A 11 -13.67 14.98 -4.37
C ARG A 11 -14.04 13.62 -4.98
N TYR A 12 -13.93 12.56 -4.20
CA TYR A 12 -14.12 11.18 -4.63
C TYR A 12 -15.41 10.58 -4.09
N ILE A 13 -16.34 11.39 -3.59
CA ILE A 13 -17.65 10.94 -3.07
C ILE A 13 -18.38 10.03 -4.05
N PRO A 14 -18.47 10.29 -5.38
CA PRO A 14 -19.13 9.39 -6.31
C PRO A 14 -18.47 8.01 -6.38
N TYR A 15 -17.14 7.98 -6.31
CA TYR A 15 -16.37 6.73 -6.30
C TYR A 15 -16.58 5.94 -5.00
N LEU A 16 -16.56 6.61 -3.86
CA LEU A 16 -16.82 6.01 -2.54
C LEU A 16 -18.27 5.49 -2.46
N ALA A 17 -19.23 6.24 -3.00
CA ALA A 17 -20.61 5.82 -3.07
C ALA A 17 -20.77 4.54 -3.91
N LYS A 18 -20.11 4.45 -5.07
CA LYS A 18 -20.13 3.25 -5.91
C LYS A 18 -19.56 2.04 -5.17
N ASN A 19 -18.45 2.20 -4.45
CA ASN A 19 -17.82 1.13 -3.66
C ASN A 19 -18.68 0.71 -2.46
N ALA A 20 -19.47 1.62 -1.89
CA ALA A 20 -20.46 1.33 -0.86
C ALA A 20 -21.74 0.66 -1.38
N GLY A 21 -21.81 0.34 -2.68
CA GLY A 21 -22.94 -0.38 -3.29
C GLY A 21 -24.04 0.51 -3.86
N PHE A 22 -23.87 1.84 -3.86
CA PHE A 22 -24.85 2.74 -4.47
C PHE A 22 -24.65 2.80 -6.00
N THR A 23 -25.55 2.16 -6.75
CA THR A 23 -25.45 2.09 -8.22
C THR A 23 -26.08 3.28 -8.93
N LYS A 24 -27.01 4.00 -8.28
CA LYS A 24 -27.70 5.16 -8.85
C LYS A 24 -27.12 6.45 -8.23
N ILE A 25 -26.24 7.11 -8.95
CA ILE A 25 -25.66 8.39 -8.56
C ILE A 25 -26.25 9.43 -9.51
N GLY A 26 -26.99 10.41 -8.94
CA GLY A 26 -27.59 11.51 -9.71
C GLY A 26 -26.77 12.80 -9.54
N GLU A 27 -26.76 13.61 -10.58
CA GLU A 27 -26.16 14.95 -10.55
C GLU A 27 -27.26 16.01 -10.55
N LYS A 28 -27.11 17.03 -9.72
CA LYS A 28 -28.00 18.17 -9.72
C LYS A 28 -27.21 19.43 -10.02
N VAL A 29 -27.60 20.13 -11.05
CA VAL A 29 -27.01 21.42 -11.41
C VAL A 29 -27.38 22.46 -10.34
N VAL A 30 -26.38 23.07 -9.73
CA VAL A 30 -26.54 24.16 -8.77
C VAL A 30 -25.93 25.43 -9.35
N GLN A 31 -26.66 26.56 -9.18
CA GLN A 31 -26.15 27.86 -9.60
C GLN A 31 -25.06 28.30 -8.62
N HIS A 32 -23.85 28.46 -9.11
CA HIS A 32 -22.71 28.95 -8.34
C HIS A 32 -22.58 30.48 -8.51
N ARG A 33 -22.61 31.22 -7.41
CA ARG A 33 -22.24 32.65 -7.44
C ARG A 33 -20.75 32.79 -7.68
N LYS A 34 -20.36 33.72 -8.56
CA LYS A 34 -18.96 34.04 -8.82
C LYS A 34 -18.31 34.52 -7.52
N ARG A 35 -17.14 34.01 -7.22
CA ARG A 35 -16.40 34.39 -6.02
C ARG A 35 -15.96 35.86 -6.13
N GLU A 36 -16.41 36.71 -5.26
CA GLU A 36 -16.14 38.17 -5.29
C GLU A 36 -14.78 38.51 -4.63
N PHE A 37 -14.28 37.66 -3.72
CA PHE A 37 -13.03 37.87 -3.00
C PHE A 37 -12.20 36.60 -2.92
N GLY A 38 -10.88 36.76 -3.09
CA GLY A 38 -9.87 35.70 -2.87
C GLY A 38 -9.20 35.23 -4.14
N GLU A 39 -7.86 35.15 -4.10
CA GLU A 39 -7.04 34.57 -5.15
C GLU A 39 -7.06 33.05 -5.09
N SER A 40 -7.13 32.44 -6.26
CA SER A 40 -7.05 30.97 -6.38
C SER A 40 -5.59 30.54 -6.19
N LYS A 41 -5.25 30.07 -5.00
CA LYS A 41 -3.93 29.45 -4.74
C LYS A 41 -3.88 28.05 -5.37
N PHE A 42 -3.79 28.00 -6.69
CA PHE A 42 -3.46 26.76 -7.42
C PHE A 42 -1.97 26.48 -7.28
N GLY A 43 -1.57 25.79 -6.21
CA GLY A 43 -0.19 25.39 -5.98
C GLY A 43 0.07 23.94 -6.43
N MET A 44 1.33 23.65 -6.79
CA MET A 44 1.83 22.30 -7.11
C MET A 44 1.51 21.30 -5.98
N SER A 45 1.48 21.74 -4.72
CA SER A 45 1.12 20.92 -3.57
C SER A 45 -0.26 20.27 -3.69
N ARG A 46 -1.24 20.97 -4.29
CA ARG A 46 -2.60 20.44 -4.48
C ARG A 46 -2.63 19.31 -5.52
N PHE A 47 -1.79 19.39 -6.52
CA PHE A 47 -1.65 18.32 -7.52
C PHE A 47 -1.02 17.06 -6.90
N VAL A 48 0.07 17.26 -6.13
CA VAL A 48 0.75 16.16 -5.44
C VAL A 48 -0.20 15.49 -4.43
N ASN A 49 -0.92 16.28 -3.63
CA ASN A 49 -1.89 15.73 -2.67
C ASN A 49 -3.02 14.98 -3.37
N GLY A 50 -3.56 15.52 -4.48
CA GLY A 50 -4.59 14.81 -5.25
C GLY A 50 -4.11 13.49 -5.85
N TYR A 51 -2.85 13.43 -6.30
CA TYR A 51 -2.24 12.18 -6.77
C TYR A 51 -2.05 11.16 -5.63
N LEU A 52 -1.55 11.61 -4.48
CA LEU A 52 -1.39 10.75 -3.30
C LEU A 52 -2.74 10.22 -2.79
N ASP A 53 -3.78 11.05 -2.80
CA ASP A 53 -5.14 10.64 -2.42
C ASP A 53 -5.68 9.57 -3.36
N LEU A 54 -5.50 9.73 -4.68
CA LEU A 54 -5.88 8.72 -5.67
C LEU A 54 -5.13 7.41 -5.48
N MET A 55 -3.83 7.48 -5.26
CA MET A 55 -3.00 6.31 -5.01
C MET A 55 -3.44 5.58 -3.75
N THR A 56 -3.73 6.33 -2.68
CA THR A 56 -4.22 5.79 -1.42
C THR A 56 -5.59 5.11 -1.59
N LEU A 57 -6.53 5.76 -2.29
CA LEU A 57 -7.85 5.16 -2.57
C LEU A 57 -7.73 3.88 -3.40
N TRP A 58 -6.89 3.88 -4.44
CA TRP A 58 -6.65 2.69 -5.25
C TRP A 58 -6.06 1.55 -4.42
N PHE A 59 -5.05 1.88 -3.60
CA PHE A 59 -4.39 0.91 -2.74
C PHE A 59 -5.36 0.33 -1.69
N LEU A 60 -6.09 1.18 -0.98
CA LEU A 60 -7.07 0.75 0.04
C LEU A 60 -8.20 -0.08 -0.58
N ASN A 61 -8.67 0.28 -1.77
CA ASN A 61 -9.71 -0.49 -2.44
C ASN A 61 -9.24 -1.90 -2.86
N LYS A 62 -7.98 -2.00 -3.31
CA LYS A 62 -7.41 -3.27 -3.79
C LYS A 62 -6.87 -4.15 -2.66
N PHE A 63 -6.16 -3.57 -1.72
CA PHE A 63 -5.42 -4.29 -0.68
C PHE A 63 -5.89 -3.99 0.75
N GLY A 64 -6.81 -3.04 0.93
CA GLY A 64 -7.26 -2.61 2.26
C GLY A 64 -7.94 -3.71 3.08
N LYS A 65 -8.43 -4.77 2.43
CA LYS A 65 -9.00 -5.93 3.13
C LYS A 65 -7.99 -7.03 3.43
N GLN A 66 -6.87 -7.07 2.71
CA GLN A 66 -5.86 -8.13 2.79
C GLN A 66 -4.46 -7.57 2.49
N PRO A 67 -3.90 -6.70 3.33
CA PRO A 67 -2.59 -6.08 3.11
C PRO A 67 -1.45 -7.10 3.10
N MET A 68 -1.62 -8.23 3.82
CA MET A 68 -0.65 -9.31 3.85
C MET A 68 -0.38 -9.89 2.45
N HIS A 69 -1.37 -9.95 1.56
CA HIS A 69 -1.17 -10.47 0.21
C HIS A 69 -0.20 -9.61 -0.62
N PHE A 70 -0.23 -8.30 -0.45
CA PHE A 70 0.68 -7.41 -1.16
C PHE A 70 2.04 -7.32 -0.49
N PHE A 71 2.08 -6.88 0.76
CA PHE A 71 3.34 -6.67 1.48
C PHE A 71 4.06 -7.96 1.79
N GLY A 72 3.33 -9.02 2.12
CA GLY A 72 3.88 -10.34 2.38
C GLY A 72 4.51 -10.96 1.14
N LEU A 73 3.85 -10.86 -0.03
CA LEU A 73 4.39 -11.37 -1.28
C LEU A 73 5.66 -10.60 -1.68
N VAL A 74 5.59 -9.27 -1.74
CA VAL A 74 6.74 -8.43 -2.12
C VAL A 74 7.89 -8.63 -1.14
N GLY A 75 7.60 -8.64 0.18
CA GLY A 75 8.59 -8.86 1.22
C GLY A 75 9.27 -10.23 1.11
N SER A 76 8.49 -11.30 0.88
CA SER A 76 9.03 -12.65 0.70
C SER A 76 9.91 -12.77 -0.55
N VAL A 77 9.50 -12.19 -1.67
CA VAL A 77 10.29 -12.19 -2.91
C VAL A 77 11.61 -11.44 -2.70
N MET A 78 11.57 -10.25 -2.10
CA MET A 78 12.78 -9.47 -1.82
C MET A 78 13.72 -10.21 -0.87
N PHE A 79 13.17 -10.86 0.17
CA PHE A 79 13.96 -11.66 1.11
C PHE A 79 14.66 -12.84 0.40
N ILE A 80 13.94 -13.60 -0.42
CA ILE A 80 14.48 -14.73 -1.15
C ILE A 80 15.56 -14.27 -2.14
N LEU A 81 15.32 -13.19 -2.88
CA LEU A 81 16.31 -12.64 -3.83
C LEU A 81 17.58 -12.19 -3.10
N GLY A 82 17.45 -11.50 -1.97
CA GLY A 82 18.58 -11.10 -1.15
C GLY A 82 19.35 -12.31 -0.59
N PHE A 83 18.65 -13.33 -0.13
CA PHE A 83 19.24 -14.56 0.35
C PHE A 83 20.02 -15.32 -0.75
N VAL A 84 19.42 -15.49 -1.92
CA VAL A 84 20.09 -16.12 -3.06
C VAL A 84 21.34 -15.34 -3.48
N ALA A 85 21.24 -14.01 -3.52
CA ALA A 85 22.39 -13.15 -3.84
C ALA A 85 23.55 -13.31 -2.84
N ILE A 86 23.26 -13.40 -1.53
CA ILE A 86 24.31 -13.67 -0.50
C ILE A 86 24.96 -15.04 -0.74
N VAL A 87 24.16 -16.07 -1.00
CA VAL A 87 24.67 -17.41 -1.28
C VAL A 87 25.57 -17.42 -2.51
N VAL A 88 25.18 -16.73 -3.57
CA VAL A 88 25.98 -16.62 -4.81
C VAL A 88 27.30 -15.90 -4.54
N VAL A 89 27.26 -14.75 -3.83
CA VAL A 89 28.50 -14.01 -3.48
C VAL A 89 29.42 -14.86 -2.62
N GLY A 90 28.88 -15.61 -1.65
CA GLY A 90 29.62 -16.53 -0.80
C GLY A 90 30.25 -17.67 -1.59
N ALA A 91 29.49 -18.30 -2.48
CA ALA A 91 29.96 -19.39 -3.36
C ALA A 91 31.09 -18.93 -4.29
N MET A 92 30.94 -17.75 -4.91
CA MET A 92 31.97 -17.14 -5.75
C MET A 92 33.28 -16.91 -4.97
N LYS A 93 33.17 -16.45 -3.71
CA LYS A 93 34.31 -16.24 -2.83
C LYS A 93 35.02 -17.55 -2.51
N LEU A 94 34.27 -18.60 -2.15
CA LEU A 94 34.83 -19.91 -1.85
C LEU A 94 35.53 -20.52 -3.08
N TYR A 95 34.90 -20.40 -4.24
CA TYR A 95 35.47 -20.87 -5.51
C TYR A 95 36.81 -20.15 -5.83
N ALA A 96 36.86 -18.83 -5.68
CA ALA A 96 38.08 -18.05 -5.92
C ALA A 96 39.20 -18.45 -4.94
N LEU A 97 38.88 -18.67 -3.66
CA LEU A 97 39.85 -19.13 -2.67
C LEU A 97 40.40 -20.54 -2.99
N SER A 98 39.57 -21.47 -3.45
CA SER A 98 39.97 -22.81 -3.79
C SER A 98 40.92 -22.87 -5.00
N HIS A 99 40.85 -21.87 -5.90
CA HIS A 99 41.70 -21.76 -7.07
C HIS A 99 42.87 -20.80 -6.89
N GLY A 100 43.14 -20.34 -5.66
CA GLY A 100 44.25 -19.43 -5.37
C GLY A 100 44.15 -18.04 -6.01
N VAL A 101 42.96 -17.64 -6.42
CA VAL A 101 42.69 -16.31 -7.01
C VAL A 101 42.46 -15.31 -5.90
N ALA A 102 43.15 -14.17 -5.94
CA ALA A 102 42.91 -13.06 -5.01
C ALA A 102 41.49 -12.55 -5.17
N ALA A 103 40.62 -12.88 -4.21
CA ALA A 103 39.22 -12.43 -4.22
C ALA A 103 39.01 -11.30 -3.22
N MET A 104 38.22 -10.31 -3.62
CA MET A 104 37.83 -9.18 -2.79
C MET A 104 37.25 -9.63 -1.45
N LEU A 105 37.55 -8.92 -0.36
CA LEU A 105 36.91 -9.21 0.93
C LEU A 105 35.38 -9.08 0.80
N VAL A 106 34.63 -10.02 1.38
CA VAL A 106 33.17 -10.03 1.32
C VAL A 106 32.60 -8.73 1.93
N GLY A 107 33.20 -8.21 3.01
CA GLY A 107 32.78 -6.98 3.66
C GLY A 107 33.03 -5.70 2.84
N VAL A 108 33.78 -5.75 1.75
CA VAL A 108 34.02 -4.59 0.85
C VAL A 108 33.19 -4.73 -0.44
N ASN A 109 32.57 -5.89 -0.65
CA ASN A 109 31.81 -6.16 -1.85
C ASN A 109 30.43 -5.43 -1.80
N PRO A 110 30.14 -4.49 -2.73
CA PRO A 110 28.89 -3.75 -2.73
C PRO A 110 27.67 -4.64 -2.92
N TYR A 111 27.79 -5.75 -3.66
CA TYR A 111 26.69 -6.71 -3.86
C TYR A 111 26.31 -7.42 -2.56
N PHE A 112 27.25 -7.68 -1.69
CA PHE A 112 26.98 -8.25 -0.38
C PHE A 112 26.12 -7.31 0.48
N HIS A 113 26.48 -6.02 0.53
CA HIS A 113 25.70 -5.03 1.28
C HIS A 113 24.30 -4.81 0.69
N LEU A 114 24.18 -4.79 -0.65
CA LEU A 114 22.89 -4.67 -1.32
C LEU A 114 22.00 -5.89 -1.01
N SER A 115 22.57 -7.08 -0.97
CA SER A 115 21.84 -8.31 -0.63
C SER A 115 21.29 -8.29 0.79
N ILE A 116 22.11 -7.85 1.77
CA ILE A 116 21.67 -7.70 3.15
C ILE A 116 20.55 -6.65 3.24
N LEU A 117 20.70 -5.51 2.56
CA LEU A 117 19.70 -4.46 2.55
C LEU A 117 18.37 -4.99 2.00
N MET A 118 18.40 -5.76 0.90
CA MET A 118 17.20 -6.39 0.35
C MET A 118 16.54 -7.38 1.32
N MET A 119 17.32 -8.16 2.04
CA MET A 119 16.78 -9.08 3.06
C MET A 119 16.10 -8.32 4.20
N ILE A 120 16.73 -7.26 4.71
CA ILE A 120 16.17 -6.44 5.80
C ILE A 120 14.87 -5.77 5.34
N LEU A 121 14.87 -5.15 4.16
CA LEU A 121 13.67 -4.51 3.60
C LEU A 121 12.56 -5.54 3.35
N GLY A 122 12.90 -6.72 2.84
CA GLY A 122 11.97 -7.82 2.65
C GLY A 122 11.30 -8.26 3.95
N CYS A 123 12.10 -8.41 5.01
CA CYS A 123 11.59 -8.75 6.34
C CYS A 123 10.67 -7.64 6.90
N MET A 124 11.09 -6.36 6.76
CA MET A 124 10.28 -5.23 7.21
C MET A 124 8.93 -5.14 6.47
N LEU A 125 8.91 -5.34 5.16
CA LEU A 125 7.68 -5.35 4.38
C LEU A 125 6.77 -6.50 4.79
N PHE A 126 7.34 -7.69 5.01
CA PHE A 126 6.55 -8.84 5.48
C PHE A 126 5.91 -8.55 6.85
N LEU A 127 6.66 -8.02 7.81
CA LEU A 127 6.15 -7.65 9.12
C LEU A 127 5.10 -6.54 9.03
N ALA A 128 5.29 -5.55 8.17
CA ALA A 128 4.30 -4.49 7.94
C ALA A 128 2.97 -5.07 7.39
N GLY A 129 3.04 -6.02 6.46
CA GLY A 129 1.87 -6.73 5.95
C GLY A 129 1.15 -7.54 7.03
N PHE A 130 1.92 -8.24 7.84
CA PHE A 130 1.38 -9.03 8.96
C PHE A 130 0.69 -8.15 10.01
N LEU A 131 1.34 -7.04 10.41
CA LEU A 131 0.75 -6.06 11.32
C LEU A 131 -0.54 -5.44 10.76
N GLY A 132 -0.52 -5.06 9.48
CA GLY A 132 -1.70 -4.55 8.79
C GLY A 132 -2.87 -5.54 8.82
N GLU A 133 -2.60 -6.81 8.57
CA GLU A 133 -3.61 -7.88 8.65
C GLU A 133 -4.18 -8.05 10.07
N LEU A 134 -3.31 -8.00 11.10
CA LEU A 134 -3.74 -8.09 12.49
C LEU A 134 -4.64 -6.92 12.89
N ILE A 135 -4.28 -5.69 12.49
CA ILE A 135 -5.07 -4.49 12.76
C ILE A 135 -6.47 -4.63 12.15
N ILE A 136 -6.56 -5.06 10.91
CA ILE A 136 -7.85 -5.23 10.21
C ILE A 136 -8.67 -6.34 10.85
N ARG A 137 -8.05 -7.44 11.23
CA ARG A 137 -8.74 -8.55 11.90
C ARG A 137 -9.30 -8.17 13.29
N ASN A 138 -8.61 -7.27 13.99
CA ASN A 138 -9.02 -6.80 15.31
C ASN A 138 -9.97 -5.58 15.24
N SER A 139 -10.24 -5.04 14.06
CA SER A 139 -11.16 -3.93 13.89
C SER A 139 -12.61 -4.37 14.03
N ASN A 140 -13.38 -3.65 14.87
CA ASN A 140 -14.81 -3.88 15.08
C ASN A 140 -15.67 -3.67 13.82
N GLU A 141 -15.14 -2.94 12.84
CA GLU A 141 -15.86 -2.62 11.60
C GLU A 141 -16.05 -3.82 10.67
N ARG A 142 -15.30 -4.89 10.86
CA ARG A 142 -15.40 -6.10 10.02
C ARG A 142 -16.80 -6.73 10.04
N ASN A 143 -17.57 -6.55 11.11
CA ASN A 143 -18.90 -7.14 11.30
C ASN A 143 -20.04 -6.15 11.02
N ASN A 144 -19.74 -4.92 10.56
CA ASN A 144 -20.76 -3.97 10.17
C ASN A 144 -21.34 -4.38 8.80
N TYR A 145 -22.51 -4.99 8.81
CA TYR A 145 -23.31 -5.27 7.63
C TYR A 145 -24.60 -4.45 7.66
N LEU A 146 -25.00 -3.96 6.51
CA LEU A 146 -26.27 -3.27 6.37
C LEU A 146 -27.37 -4.30 6.20
N ILE A 147 -28.27 -4.39 7.18
CA ILE A 147 -29.46 -5.24 7.09
C ILE A 147 -30.38 -4.63 6.01
N ARG A 148 -30.60 -5.35 4.93
CA ARG A 148 -31.48 -4.93 3.84
C ARG A 148 -32.94 -5.34 4.12
N GLU A 149 -33.14 -6.48 4.73
CA GLU A 149 -34.45 -7.05 5.00
C GLU A 149 -34.35 -8.04 6.15
N GLU A 150 -35.25 -7.95 7.13
CA GLU A 150 -35.36 -8.91 8.21
C GLU A 150 -36.50 -9.87 7.87
N ILE A 151 -36.20 -11.16 7.69
CA ILE A 151 -37.19 -12.19 7.39
C ILE A 151 -37.27 -13.14 8.60
N GLY A 152 -38.45 -13.23 9.20
CA GLY A 152 -38.78 -14.29 10.16
C GLY A 152 -38.49 -14.02 11.64
N LEU A 153 -38.39 -12.77 12.06
CA LEU A 153 -38.40 -12.38 13.48
C LEU A 153 -39.82 -11.87 13.86
N ASN A 154 -40.74 -12.79 14.11
CA ASN A 154 -41.98 -12.56 14.84
C ASN A 154 -41.89 -13.30 16.17
#